data_41a131d37cc9a8f0c01ad4b6a661f994
#
_entry.id   41a131d37cc9a8f0c01ad4b6a661f994
#
_cell.length_a   1.000
_cell.length_b   1.000
_cell.length_c   1.000
_cell.angle_alpha   90.00
_cell.angle_beta   90.00
_cell.angle_gamma   90.00
#
_symmetry.space_group_name_H-M   'P 1'
#
loop_
_entity.id
_entity.type
_entity.pdbx_description
1 polymer ?
#
loop_
_entity_poly.entity_id
_entity_poly.type
_entity_poly.pdbx_seq_one_letter_code
_entity_poly.pdbx_strand_id
1 'polypeptide(L)'
;KSVKEGNGTLLDNCAIMFGSGLADGTRHAHPDLPILLAGRGGGTIKSGQSLEFKQETPLCNLFVSLADRMNAKVDKFGDSTGRLEAIAQNTPSGPRQFPPDQNLIWKKKA
;
A
#
# COMPACT_ATOMS: atom_id res chain seq x y z
N LYS A 1 -8.11 -2.67 15.27
CA LYS A 1 -7.06 -2.59 16.30
C LYS A 1 -7.36 -3.33 17.59
N SER A 2 -8.62 -3.59 17.91
CA SER A 2 -9.02 -4.32 19.11
C SER A 2 -8.73 -5.83 19.06
N VAL A 3 -8.55 -6.38 17.85
CA VAL A 3 -8.25 -7.80 17.68
C VAL A 3 -6.76 -8.02 17.83
N LYS A 4 -6.38 -8.74 18.89
CA LYS A 4 -4.99 -9.10 19.14
C LYS A 4 -4.58 -10.34 18.35
N GLU A 5 -3.34 -10.36 17.88
CA GLU A 5 -2.73 -11.49 17.22
C GLU A 5 -1.25 -11.57 17.62
N GLY A 6 -0.88 -12.61 18.34
CA GLY A 6 0.46 -12.74 18.91
C GLY A 6 0.82 -11.53 19.79
N ASN A 7 1.96 -10.93 19.54
CA ASN A 7 2.46 -9.74 20.26
C ASN A 7 1.95 -8.40 19.67
N GLY A 8 1.10 -8.44 18.67
CA GLY A 8 0.54 -7.26 18.00
C GLY A 8 -0.97 -7.34 17.82
N THR A 9 -1.44 -6.75 16.75
CA THR A 9 -2.85 -6.77 16.36
C THR A 9 -3.01 -7.42 14.99
N LEU A 10 -4.20 -7.86 14.68
CA LEU A 10 -4.52 -8.39 13.36
C LEU A 10 -4.17 -7.38 12.24
N LEU A 11 -4.37 -6.08 12.50
CA LEU A 11 -4.04 -5.02 11.54
C LEU A 11 -2.53 -4.94 11.25
N ASP A 12 -1.68 -5.31 12.20
CA ASP A 12 -0.23 -5.32 11.97
C ASP A 12 0.18 -6.38 10.92
N ASN A 13 -0.60 -7.44 10.80
CA ASN A 13 -0.36 -8.52 9.86
C ASN A 13 -1.20 -8.43 8.57
N CYS A 14 -2.12 -7.47 8.49
CA CYS A 14 -2.95 -7.23 7.31
C CYS A 14 -2.37 -6.17 6.38
N ALA A 15 -2.79 -6.23 5.12
CA ALA A 15 -2.72 -5.14 4.15
C ALA A 15 -4.13 -4.94 3.58
N ILE A 16 -4.78 -3.85 3.97
CA ILE A 16 -6.15 -3.53 3.56
C ILE A 16 -6.08 -2.36 2.61
N MET A 17 -6.53 -2.57 1.39
CA MET A 17 -6.61 -1.52 0.39
C MET A 17 -8.05 -1.07 0.21
N PHE A 18 -8.26 0.24 0.22
CA PHE A 18 -9.52 0.88 -0.15
C PHE A 18 -9.25 1.94 -1.21
N GLY A 19 -10.03 1.97 -2.25
CA GLY A 19 -9.84 2.92 -3.32
C GLY A 19 -10.99 2.95 -4.30
N SER A 20 -10.88 3.84 -5.28
CA SER A 20 -11.84 3.98 -6.36
C SER A 20 -11.16 3.72 -7.71
N GLY A 21 -11.89 3.15 -8.66
CA GLY A 21 -11.47 3.06 -10.06
C GLY A 21 -11.68 4.37 -10.84
N LEU A 22 -12.34 5.36 -10.22
CA LEU A 22 -12.60 6.68 -10.78
C LEU A 22 -12.12 7.75 -9.81
N ALA A 23 -11.38 8.73 -10.31
CA ALA A 23 -11.00 9.92 -9.54
C ALA A 23 -12.13 10.96 -9.52
N ASP A 24 -12.88 11.05 -10.60
CA ASP A 24 -14.05 11.92 -10.74
C ASP A 24 -15.23 11.10 -11.27
N GLY A 25 -16.22 10.90 -10.42
CA GLY A 25 -17.40 10.10 -10.75
C GLY A 25 -18.32 10.74 -11.80
N THR A 26 -18.27 12.07 -11.97
CA THR A 26 -19.06 12.78 -12.98
C THR A 26 -18.44 12.68 -14.37
N ARG A 27 -17.13 12.81 -14.43
CA ARG A 27 -16.36 12.76 -15.68
C ARG A 27 -15.86 11.37 -16.04
N HIS A 28 -16.02 10.40 -15.14
CA HIS A 28 -15.47 9.07 -15.26
C HIS A 28 -13.94 9.06 -15.52
N ALA A 29 -13.24 10.01 -14.87
CA ALA A 29 -11.81 10.16 -15.05
C ALA A 29 -11.05 9.09 -14.26
N HIS A 30 -10.06 8.48 -14.91
CA HIS A 30 -9.21 7.44 -14.33
C HIS A 30 -7.84 7.91 -13.79
N PRO A 31 -7.32 9.10 -14.13
CA PRO A 31 -6.09 9.59 -13.52
C PRO A 31 -6.33 9.99 -12.05
N ASP A 32 -5.26 10.00 -11.26
CA ASP A 32 -5.27 10.43 -9.85
C ASP A 32 -6.20 9.64 -8.92
N LEU A 33 -6.17 8.33 -9.04
CA LEU A 33 -7.01 7.47 -8.21
C LEU A 33 -6.65 7.61 -6.73
N PRO A 34 -7.65 7.89 -5.85
CA PRO A 34 -7.44 7.92 -4.42
C PRO A 34 -7.34 6.48 -3.88
N ILE A 35 -6.21 6.15 -3.29
CA ILE A 35 -5.97 4.84 -2.68
C ILE A 35 -5.57 5.02 -1.23
N LEU A 36 -6.23 4.31 -0.34
CA LEU A 36 -5.86 4.16 1.06
C LEU A 36 -5.32 2.74 1.27
N LEU A 37 -4.14 2.65 1.87
CA LEU A 37 -3.57 1.38 2.28
C LEU A 37 -3.42 1.38 3.80
N ALA A 38 -4.13 0.48 4.48
CA ALA A 38 -4.10 0.33 5.93
C ALA A 38 -3.48 -1.00 6.32
N GLY A 39 -2.80 -1.02 7.46
CA GLY A 39 -2.11 -2.19 7.97
C GLY A 39 -0.61 -2.14 7.69
N ARG A 40 0.09 -3.13 8.20
CA ARG A 40 1.55 -3.17 8.16
C ARG A 40 2.10 -4.34 7.35
N GLY A 41 1.23 -5.20 6.84
CA GLY A 41 1.62 -6.37 6.03
C GLY A 41 2.70 -7.22 6.71
N GLY A 42 2.54 -7.51 8.01
CA GLY A 42 3.57 -8.22 8.78
C GLY A 42 4.83 -7.38 9.04
N GLY A 43 4.74 -6.06 9.00
CA GLY A 43 5.86 -5.14 9.18
C GLY A 43 6.62 -4.82 7.90
N THR A 44 6.10 -5.20 6.74
CA THR A 44 6.74 -4.94 5.43
C THR A 44 6.26 -3.64 4.78
N ILE A 45 5.17 -3.06 5.30
CA ILE A 45 4.58 -1.82 4.78
C ILE A 45 4.89 -0.68 5.74
N LYS A 46 5.48 0.39 5.21
CA LYS A 46 5.70 1.63 5.94
C LYS A 46 4.39 2.41 6.00
N SER A 47 3.85 2.58 7.20
CA SER A 47 2.62 3.34 7.44
C SER A 47 2.91 4.81 7.78
N GLY A 48 1.86 5.64 7.81
CA GLY A 48 1.93 7.03 8.24
C GLY A 48 2.54 7.99 7.23
N GLN A 49 2.39 7.71 5.97
CA GLN A 49 2.89 8.57 4.91
C GLN A 49 1.78 8.84 3.88
N SER A 50 1.88 10.01 3.27
CA SER A 50 1.13 10.37 2.08
C SER A 50 2.09 10.37 0.89
N LEU A 51 1.75 9.60 -0.14
CA LEU A 51 2.60 9.43 -1.30
C LEU A 51 1.91 9.98 -2.55
N GLU A 52 2.64 10.78 -3.30
CA GLU A 52 2.27 11.17 -4.65
C GLU A 52 3.25 10.52 -5.62
N PHE A 53 2.72 9.94 -6.68
CA PHE A 53 3.54 9.32 -7.73
C PHE A 53 3.50 10.19 -8.99
N LYS A 54 4.52 10.02 -9.82
CA LYS A 54 4.56 10.67 -11.13
C LYS A 54 3.31 10.31 -11.92
N GLN A 55 2.88 11.23 -12.75
CA GLN A 55 1.79 10.98 -13.70
C GLN A 55 2.03 9.67 -14.47
N GLU A 56 0.96 8.92 -14.68
CA GLU A 56 0.97 7.63 -15.38
C GLU A 56 1.74 6.49 -14.69
N THR A 57 2.05 6.62 -13.40
CA THR A 57 2.49 5.47 -12.63
C THR A 57 1.33 4.46 -12.51
N PRO A 58 1.45 3.24 -13.07
CA PRO A 58 0.35 2.29 -13.05
C PRO A 58 -0.02 1.85 -11.64
N LEU A 59 -1.33 1.77 -11.34
CA LEU A 59 -1.82 1.20 -10.08
C LEU A 59 -1.40 -0.26 -9.93
N CYS A 60 -1.23 -0.97 -11.03
CA CYS A 60 -0.76 -2.35 -11.02
C CYS A 60 0.64 -2.53 -10.40
N ASN A 61 1.46 -1.46 -10.34
CA ASN A 61 2.71 -1.48 -9.59
C ASN A 61 2.49 -1.70 -8.08
N LEU A 62 1.41 -1.12 -7.53
CA LEU A 62 1.01 -1.38 -6.15
C LEU A 62 0.58 -2.84 -5.97
N PHE A 63 -0.18 -3.40 -6.90
CA PHE A 63 -0.63 -4.80 -6.82
C PHE A 63 0.54 -5.78 -6.86
N VAL A 64 1.54 -5.56 -7.72
CA VAL A 64 2.77 -6.37 -7.73
C VAL A 64 3.50 -6.28 -6.39
N SER A 65 3.61 -5.07 -5.83
CA SER A 65 4.26 -4.87 -4.53
C SER A 65 3.49 -5.51 -3.37
N LEU A 66 2.17 -5.56 -3.43
CA LEU A 66 1.36 -6.26 -2.44
C LEU A 66 1.44 -7.77 -2.60
N ALA A 67 1.47 -8.28 -3.83
CA ALA A 67 1.63 -9.70 -4.13
C ALA A 67 2.95 -10.25 -3.55
N ASP A 68 4.05 -9.50 -3.69
CA ASP A 68 5.33 -9.87 -3.09
C ASP A 68 5.23 -10.06 -1.57
N ARG A 69 4.44 -9.22 -0.89
CA ARG A 69 4.25 -9.29 0.58
C ARG A 69 3.36 -10.45 1.01
N MET A 70 2.54 -10.93 0.10
CA MET A 70 1.72 -12.14 0.29
C MET A 70 2.45 -13.42 -0.16
N ASN A 71 3.74 -13.31 -0.45
CA ASN A 71 4.58 -14.39 -0.98
C ASN A 71 4.07 -14.97 -2.32
N ALA A 72 3.27 -14.20 -3.04
CA ALA A 72 2.80 -14.50 -4.39
C ALA A 72 3.65 -13.72 -5.39
N LYS A 73 4.81 -14.26 -5.73
CA LYS A 73 5.74 -13.59 -6.64
C LYS A 73 5.18 -13.59 -8.06
N VAL A 74 4.96 -12.39 -8.59
CA VAL A 74 4.60 -12.16 -9.98
C VAL A 74 5.58 -11.15 -10.59
N ASP A 75 6.05 -11.42 -11.80
CA ASP A 75 6.98 -10.52 -12.47
C ASP A 75 6.25 -9.30 -13.03
N LYS A 76 5.04 -9.51 -13.52
CA LYS A 76 4.20 -8.48 -14.11
C LYS A 76 2.72 -8.77 -13.86
N PHE A 77 1.95 -7.71 -13.62
CA PHE A 77 0.50 -7.76 -13.52
C PHE A 77 -0.11 -6.57 -14.27
N GLY A 78 -1.03 -6.84 -15.19
CA GLY A 78 -1.68 -5.82 -16.01
C GLY A 78 -0.67 -4.91 -16.74
N ASP A 79 -0.81 -3.61 -16.55
CA ASP A 79 0.06 -2.57 -17.13
C ASP A 79 1.26 -2.21 -16.23
N SER A 80 1.56 -3.03 -15.22
CA SER A 80 2.67 -2.75 -14.31
C SER A 80 4.01 -2.60 -15.05
N THR A 81 4.77 -1.60 -14.62
CA THR A 81 6.12 -1.30 -15.11
C THR A 81 7.22 -1.63 -14.10
N GLY A 82 6.82 -2.05 -12.90
CA GLY A 82 7.72 -2.36 -11.81
C GLY A 82 6.98 -2.43 -10.48
N ARG A 83 7.71 -2.21 -9.41
CA ARG A 83 7.21 -2.23 -8.02
C ARG A 83 7.16 -0.82 -7.44
N LEU A 84 6.31 -0.59 -6.46
CA LEU A 84 6.28 0.65 -5.67
C LEU A 84 7.13 0.49 -4.41
N GLU A 85 8.41 0.74 -4.52
CA GLU A 85 9.36 0.63 -3.41
C GLU A 85 9.05 1.61 -2.26
N ALA A 86 8.40 2.74 -2.57
CA ALA A 86 8.04 3.76 -1.58
C ALA A 86 7.12 3.26 -0.47
N ILE A 87 6.38 2.17 -0.68
CA ILE A 87 5.54 1.54 0.37
C ILE A 87 6.33 0.59 1.28
N ALA A 88 7.57 0.27 0.92
CA ALA A 88 8.36 -0.68 1.67
C ALA A 88 8.84 -0.10 3.01
N GLN A 89 8.72 -0.89 4.07
CA GLN A 89 9.36 -0.61 5.34
C GLN A 89 10.82 -1.03 5.25
N ASN A 90 11.73 -0.08 5.12
CA ASN A 90 13.15 -0.33 5.24
C ASN A 90 13.49 -0.47 6.72
N THR A 91 13.50 -1.68 7.24
CA THR A 91 13.95 -1.96 8.61
C THR A 91 15.35 -2.53 8.57
N PRO A 92 16.33 -1.90 9.23
CA PRO A 92 17.44 -2.64 9.77
C PRO A 92 16.88 -3.60 10.82
N SER A 93 17.37 -4.82 10.83
CA SER A 93 16.98 -5.90 11.73
C SER A 93 17.08 -5.49 13.21
N GLY A 94 15.94 -5.15 13.82
CA GLY A 94 15.77 -4.83 15.23
C GLY A 94 14.37 -5.19 15.71
N PRO A 95 14.12 -5.35 17.03
CA PRO A 95 12.80 -5.64 17.55
C PRO A 95 11.81 -4.57 17.10
N ARG A 96 10.70 -5.02 16.54
CA ARG A 96 9.68 -4.15 15.92
C ARG A 96 9.03 -3.26 16.98
N GLN A 97 9.38 -1.97 17.00
CA GLN A 97 8.60 -0.97 17.70
C GLN A 97 7.52 -0.45 16.74
N PHE A 98 6.27 -0.63 17.12
CA PHE A 98 5.13 -0.20 16.34
C PHE A 98 4.66 1.17 16.81
N PRO A 99 4.81 2.24 16.01
CA PRO A 99 4.13 3.49 16.31
C PRO A 99 2.61 3.34 16.11
N PRO A 100 1.80 4.07 16.87
CA PRO A 100 0.35 3.99 16.78
C PRO A 100 -0.19 4.63 15.49
N ASP A 101 -1.26 4.06 14.98
CA ASP A 101 -2.28 4.68 14.12
C ASP A 101 -1.86 5.40 12.85
N GLN A 102 -1.45 4.63 11.83
CA GLN A 102 -1.12 5.35 10.61
C GLN A 102 -1.59 4.62 9.35
N ASN A 103 -2.36 5.32 8.57
CA ASN A 103 -2.82 4.90 7.25
C ASN A 103 -1.85 5.43 6.18
N LEU A 104 -1.61 4.63 5.17
CA LEU A 104 -0.91 5.06 3.99
C LEU A 104 -1.93 5.58 2.98
N ILE A 105 -1.84 6.84 2.62
CA ILE A 105 -2.67 7.44 1.56
C ILE A 105 -1.80 7.58 0.32
N TRP A 106 -2.23 6.98 -0.76
CA TRP A 106 -1.62 7.12 -2.06
C TRP A 106 -2.49 7.97 -2.96
N LYS A 107 -1.90 9.02 -3.52
CA LYS A 107 -2.51 9.84 -4.58
C LYS A 107 -1.62 9.81 -5.80
N LYS A 108 -2.19 9.54 -6.93
CA LYS A 108 -1.54 9.79 -8.21
C LYS A 108 -1.75 11.26 -8.57
N LYS A 109 -0.68 12.00 -8.80
CA LYS A 109 -0.78 13.39 -9.22
C LYS A 109 -1.23 13.48 -10.68
N ALA A 110 -2.18 14.35 -10.91
CA ALA A 110 -2.69 14.62 -12.25
C ALA A 110 -1.62 15.20 -13.18
#